data_791ed2a5cf5d7d46449b6b119004f171
#
_entry.id   791ed2a5cf5d7d46449b6b119004f171
#
_cell.length_a   1.000
_cell.length_b   1.000
_cell.length_c   1.000
_cell.angle_alpha   90.00
_cell.angle_beta   90.00
_cell.angle_gamma   90.00
#
_symmetry.space_group_name_H-M   'P 1'
#
loop_
_entity.id
_entity.type
_entity.pdbx_description
1 polymer ?
#
loop_
_entity_poly.entity_id
_entity_poly.type
_entity_poly.pdbx_seq_one_letter_code
_entity_poly.pdbx_strand_id
1 'polypeptide(L)'
;MPLPDAISNLAHSSPEEIDLFLAGRQFPLTQPGRATFLFRGSAEAVSLRPMIAGFPGPHQFARLNGNDLWWLDLPLPDGARLEYKLEVLRDHHTEWVNDPLNPITTTNPFGTNSVCRAHGYEVPDFARVHDDIPTGSFEDVWVESAMVGDRKLTIYRPAAFDAGNAHPLLFIHDGGDYLTYGGMALVLDNLINWGRIPPVLAAFSWPGERLVEYAAHKAHAHFVVNEAMPRLTEKYRVGTKVVMGASLGAVAALHVAWQFPGTFTGLLLQSGTFAQTPGWGAAKGILGPIADLLHRLEPSALPKKIFLSCGTYERMIAENRSMADRLRRAGLAIKYVESRDGHTWEAWRDRLQDGLGWLLR
;
A
#
# COMPACT_ATOMS: atom_id res chain seq x y z
N MET A 1 14.05 31.84 7.19
CA MET A 1 14.92 30.79 6.62
C MET A 1 15.59 31.34 5.37
N PRO A 2 16.86 31.05 5.08
CA PRO A 2 17.47 31.39 3.80
C PRO A 2 16.74 30.61 2.68
N LEU A 3 16.68 31.24 1.49
CA LEU A 3 16.14 30.55 0.29
C LEU A 3 17.01 29.35 -0.05
N PRO A 4 16.41 28.22 -0.43
CA PRO A 4 17.16 27.09 -0.99
C PRO A 4 17.95 27.48 -2.24
N ASP A 5 19.12 26.91 -2.44
CA ASP A 5 19.98 27.17 -3.59
C ASP A 5 19.23 26.98 -4.93
N ALA A 6 18.35 25.98 -4.95
CA ALA A 6 17.53 25.66 -6.12
C ALA A 6 16.62 26.79 -6.63
N ILE A 7 16.29 27.76 -5.74
CA ILE A 7 15.41 28.89 -6.02
C ILE A 7 16.00 30.23 -5.58
N SER A 8 17.28 30.29 -5.22
CA SER A 8 17.94 31.47 -4.69
C SER A 8 17.92 32.65 -5.68
N ASN A 9 17.97 32.37 -6.97
CA ASN A 9 17.90 33.33 -8.05
C ASN A 9 16.53 34.01 -8.19
N LEU A 10 15.46 33.47 -7.60
CA LEU A 10 14.10 34.02 -7.68
C LEU A 10 13.85 35.17 -6.69
N ALA A 11 14.76 35.45 -5.77
CA ALA A 11 14.57 36.45 -4.71
C ALA A 11 14.27 37.86 -5.24
N HIS A 12 14.73 38.20 -6.46
CA HIS A 12 14.59 39.49 -7.09
C HIS A 12 14.01 39.40 -8.53
N SER A 13 13.49 38.23 -8.91
CA SER A 13 12.95 38.01 -10.25
C SER A 13 11.59 38.67 -10.46
N SER A 14 11.34 39.10 -11.68
CA SER A 14 10.02 39.58 -12.11
C SER A 14 9.01 38.44 -12.16
N PRO A 15 7.69 38.75 -12.19
CA PRO A 15 6.66 37.71 -12.38
C PRO A 15 6.90 36.84 -13.62
N GLU A 16 7.32 37.46 -14.73
CA GLU A 16 7.59 36.79 -16.01
C GLU A 16 8.80 35.84 -15.91
N GLU A 17 9.84 36.24 -15.19
CA GLU A 17 11.02 35.38 -14.95
C GLU A 17 10.66 34.21 -14.06
N ILE A 18 9.78 34.40 -13.06
CA ILE A 18 9.26 33.31 -12.21
C ILE A 18 8.46 32.35 -13.07
N ASP A 19 7.54 32.85 -13.92
CA ASP A 19 6.72 31.98 -14.78
C ASP A 19 7.60 31.16 -15.75
N LEU A 20 8.65 31.76 -16.31
CA LEU A 20 9.61 31.09 -17.16
C LEU A 20 10.39 30.00 -16.37
N PHE A 21 10.75 30.29 -15.12
CA PHE A 21 11.41 29.32 -14.26
C PHE A 21 10.50 28.13 -13.97
N LEU A 22 9.22 28.36 -13.70
CA LEU A 22 8.23 27.32 -13.41
C LEU A 22 7.93 26.47 -14.65
N ALA A 23 7.76 27.07 -15.82
CA ALA A 23 7.40 26.38 -17.07
C ALA A 23 8.45 25.36 -17.53
N GLY A 24 9.71 25.56 -17.17
CA GLY A 24 10.81 24.68 -17.61
C GLY A 24 11.11 23.51 -16.67
N ARG A 25 10.32 23.27 -15.60
CA ARG A 25 10.67 22.33 -14.54
C ARG A 25 9.51 21.50 -14.06
N GLN A 26 9.86 20.33 -13.51
CA GLN A 26 8.91 19.53 -12.74
C GLN A 26 9.11 19.78 -11.24
N PHE A 27 8.00 19.86 -10.53
CA PHE A 27 7.99 20.06 -9.07
C PHE A 27 7.38 18.85 -8.35
N PRO A 28 7.74 18.64 -7.06
CA PRO A 28 8.76 19.36 -6.28
C PRO A 28 10.18 19.15 -6.83
N LEU A 29 11.07 20.13 -6.63
CA LEU A 29 12.49 19.96 -6.93
C LEU A 29 13.11 19.07 -5.87
N THR A 30 13.68 17.92 -6.26
CA THR A 30 14.28 16.97 -5.34
C THR A 30 15.80 16.91 -5.50
N GLN A 31 16.49 16.85 -4.37
CA GLN A 31 17.94 16.69 -4.28
C GLN A 31 18.28 15.78 -3.08
N PRO A 32 19.50 15.29 -2.94
CA PRO A 32 19.85 14.41 -1.82
C PRO A 32 19.41 14.96 -0.46
N GLY A 33 18.56 14.20 0.23
CA GLY A 33 18.06 14.51 1.57
C GLY A 33 16.99 15.59 1.66
N ARG A 34 16.53 16.21 0.56
CA ARG A 34 15.59 17.35 0.59
C ARG A 34 14.63 17.39 -0.61
N ALA A 35 13.50 18.06 -0.42
CA ALA A 35 12.56 18.42 -1.48
C ALA A 35 12.10 19.87 -1.31
N THR A 36 12.15 20.66 -2.39
CA THR A 36 11.67 22.05 -2.44
C THR A 36 10.35 22.09 -3.19
N PHE A 37 9.30 22.50 -2.49
CA PHE A 37 7.95 22.68 -3.01
C PHE A 37 7.71 24.14 -3.31
N LEU A 38 7.00 24.43 -4.40
CA LEU A 38 6.58 25.78 -4.76
C LEU A 38 5.06 25.82 -4.95
N PHE A 39 4.48 26.97 -4.67
CA PHE A 39 3.11 27.27 -5.03
C PHE A 39 3.04 28.69 -5.60
N ARG A 40 2.37 28.85 -6.73
CA ARG A 40 2.16 30.15 -7.41
C ARG A 40 0.69 30.55 -7.28
N GLY A 41 0.43 31.68 -6.67
CA GLY A 41 -0.91 32.25 -6.58
C GLY A 41 -1.16 33.12 -5.35
N SER A 42 -2.24 33.89 -5.40
CA SER A 42 -2.67 34.72 -4.27
C SER A 42 -3.20 33.81 -3.16
N ALA A 43 -2.68 33.99 -1.95
CA ALA A 43 -3.12 33.31 -0.73
C ALA A 43 -2.73 34.13 0.51
N GLU A 44 -3.43 33.92 1.62
CA GLU A 44 -3.06 34.43 2.94
C GLU A 44 -2.04 33.50 3.61
N ALA A 45 -2.19 32.18 3.40
CA ALA A 45 -1.26 31.16 3.85
C ALA A 45 -1.33 29.91 2.95
N VAL A 46 -0.22 29.21 2.85
CA VAL A 46 -0.11 27.92 2.16
C VAL A 46 0.60 26.93 3.08
N SER A 47 0.07 25.73 3.20
CA SER A 47 0.70 24.64 3.97
C SER A 47 0.69 23.33 3.21
N LEU A 48 1.75 22.55 3.30
CA LEU A 48 1.77 21.15 2.86
C LEU A 48 1.13 20.28 3.94
N ARG A 49 0.10 19.55 3.57
CA ARG A 49 -0.56 18.53 4.38
C ARG A 49 -0.13 17.14 3.92
N PRO A 50 0.71 16.44 4.68
CA PRO A 50 0.98 15.04 4.39
C PRO A 50 -0.31 14.23 4.48
N MET A 51 -0.57 13.42 3.46
CA MET A 51 -1.69 12.47 3.43
C MET A 51 -1.27 11.09 3.96
N ILE A 52 -0.17 11.06 4.69
CA ILE A 52 0.43 9.91 5.35
C ILE A 52 0.39 10.14 6.86
N ALA A 53 -0.36 9.33 7.58
CA ALA A 53 -0.72 9.57 8.98
C ALA A 53 0.47 9.60 9.98
N GLY A 54 1.59 8.99 9.65
CA GLY A 54 2.80 8.96 10.49
C GLY A 54 3.86 9.99 10.11
N PHE A 55 3.67 10.72 9.03
CA PHE A 55 4.57 11.80 8.64
C PHE A 55 4.17 13.09 9.37
N PRO A 56 5.12 13.85 9.95
CA PRO A 56 4.78 15.07 10.66
C PRO A 56 4.21 16.14 9.71
N GLY A 57 3.39 17.04 10.23
CA GLY A 57 2.81 18.16 9.49
C GLY A 57 1.62 18.78 10.22
N PRO A 58 1.07 19.88 9.72
CA PRO A 58 1.36 20.55 8.44
C PRO A 58 2.70 21.31 8.42
N HIS A 59 3.21 21.57 7.22
CA HIS A 59 4.40 22.37 6.99
C HIS A 59 4.03 23.67 6.26
N GLN A 60 4.29 24.81 6.87
CA GLN A 60 3.96 26.12 6.31
C GLN A 60 4.96 26.55 5.25
N PHE A 61 4.47 27.06 4.15
CA PHE A 61 5.26 27.72 3.12
C PHE A 61 5.64 29.13 3.57
N ALA A 62 6.83 29.58 3.21
CA ALA A 62 7.22 30.97 3.28
C ALA A 62 6.86 31.65 1.96
N ARG A 63 6.38 32.92 2.03
CA ARG A 63 6.12 33.73 0.84
C ARG A 63 7.42 34.40 0.40
N LEU A 64 7.68 34.40 -0.91
CA LEU A 64 8.78 35.15 -1.47
C LEU A 64 8.39 36.64 -1.51
N ASN A 65 9.26 37.48 -0.94
CA ASN A 65 8.95 38.90 -0.79
C ASN A 65 8.62 39.56 -2.12
N GLY A 66 7.51 40.36 -2.15
CA GLY A 66 7.12 41.17 -3.26
C GLY A 66 6.34 40.45 -4.36
N ASN A 67 6.13 39.15 -4.30
CA ASN A 67 5.37 38.41 -5.31
C ASN A 67 4.43 37.33 -4.68
N ASP A 68 3.75 36.58 -5.52
CA ASP A 68 2.77 35.57 -5.17
C ASP A 68 3.36 34.13 -5.24
N LEU A 69 4.69 34.01 -5.19
CA LEU A 69 5.38 32.74 -5.09
C LEU A 69 5.58 32.33 -3.64
N TRP A 70 5.23 31.10 -3.32
CA TRP A 70 5.40 30.47 -2.02
C TRP A 70 6.35 29.30 -2.16
N TRP A 71 7.14 29.06 -1.13
CA TRP A 71 8.12 27.99 -1.12
C TRP A 71 8.19 27.25 0.23
N LEU A 72 8.50 25.98 0.18
CA LEU A 72 8.78 25.15 1.34
C LEU A 72 9.95 24.24 0.99
N ASP A 73 10.97 24.22 1.84
CA ASP A 73 12.07 23.27 1.73
C ASP A 73 11.99 22.27 2.88
N LEU A 74 11.74 21.01 2.51
CA LEU A 74 11.44 19.94 3.46
C LEU A 74 12.58 18.91 3.47
N PRO A 75 13.18 18.60 4.63
CA PRO A 75 14.04 17.42 4.76
C PRO A 75 13.27 16.16 4.40
N LEU A 76 13.71 15.47 3.36
CA LEU A 76 13.08 14.25 2.87
C LEU A 76 14.17 13.25 2.47
N PRO A 77 14.33 12.12 3.19
CA PRO A 77 15.39 11.15 2.92
C PRO A 77 15.31 10.58 1.52
N ASP A 78 16.47 10.26 0.94
CA ASP A 78 16.57 9.63 -0.38
C ASP A 78 15.74 8.34 -0.46
N GLY A 79 15.10 8.14 -1.59
CA GLY A 79 14.21 6.99 -1.81
C GLY A 79 12.86 7.09 -1.10
N ALA A 80 12.54 8.22 -0.44
CA ALA A 80 11.24 8.43 0.18
C ALA A 80 10.17 8.78 -0.86
N ARG A 81 8.92 8.44 -0.52
CA ARG A 81 7.72 8.82 -1.25
C ARG A 81 6.72 9.44 -0.28
N LEU A 82 6.18 10.58 -0.65
CA LEU A 82 5.24 11.35 0.17
C LEU A 82 3.99 11.70 -0.62
N GLU A 83 2.83 11.25 -0.15
CA GLU A 83 1.54 11.75 -0.63
C GLU A 83 1.14 13.00 0.17
N TYR A 84 0.69 14.03 -0.52
CA TYR A 84 0.34 15.30 0.10
C TYR A 84 -0.75 16.05 -0.65
N LYS A 85 -1.34 17.02 0.03
CA LYS A 85 -2.15 18.10 -0.53
C LYS A 85 -1.58 19.44 -0.10
N LEU A 86 -1.93 20.49 -0.82
CA LEU A 86 -1.74 21.85 -0.37
C LEU A 86 -3.02 22.34 0.31
N GLU A 87 -2.86 22.90 1.50
CA GLU A 87 -3.89 23.65 2.20
C GLU A 87 -3.66 25.13 1.92
N VAL A 88 -4.60 25.74 1.21
CA VAL A 88 -4.50 27.13 0.77
C VAL A 88 -5.59 27.94 1.44
N LEU A 89 -5.21 28.99 2.18
CA LEU A 89 -6.11 29.94 2.81
C LEU A 89 -6.29 31.16 1.90
N ARG A 90 -7.53 31.43 1.49
CA ARG A 90 -7.95 32.62 0.72
C ARG A 90 -9.26 33.17 1.27
N ASP A 91 -9.37 34.47 1.43
CA ASP A 91 -10.61 35.13 1.89
C ASP A 91 -11.20 34.46 3.13
N HIS A 92 -10.34 34.09 4.10
CA HIS A 92 -10.68 33.34 5.32
C HIS A 92 -11.29 31.95 5.07
N HIS A 93 -11.19 31.42 3.85
CA HIS A 93 -11.63 30.10 3.49
C HIS A 93 -10.43 29.17 3.19
N THR A 94 -10.46 27.95 3.73
CA THR A 94 -9.40 26.96 3.55
C THR A 94 -9.83 25.90 2.54
N GLU A 95 -9.01 25.70 1.53
CA GLU A 95 -9.17 24.65 0.52
C GLU A 95 -8.02 23.65 0.57
N TRP A 96 -8.33 22.37 0.36
CA TRP A 96 -7.32 21.34 0.16
C TRP A 96 -7.27 20.95 -1.30
N VAL A 97 -6.18 21.28 -1.96
CA VAL A 97 -5.99 21.07 -3.41
C VAL A 97 -4.80 20.17 -3.68
N ASN A 98 -4.83 19.49 -4.81
CA ASN A 98 -3.60 18.89 -5.34
C ASN A 98 -2.65 20.02 -5.77
N ASP A 99 -1.34 19.75 -5.69
CA ASP A 99 -0.32 20.73 -6.06
C ASP A 99 -0.39 21.03 -7.57
N PRO A 100 -0.73 22.28 -7.97
CA PRO A 100 -0.87 22.62 -9.39
C PRO A 100 0.43 22.53 -10.18
N LEU A 101 1.59 22.59 -9.51
CA LEU A 101 2.90 22.50 -10.16
C LEU A 101 3.42 21.07 -10.24
N ASN A 102 2.75 20.12 -9.58
CA ASN A 102 3.15 18.72 -9.58
C ASN A 102 2.22 17.87 -10.45
N PRO A 103 2.66 17.38 -11.62
CA PRO A 103 1.84 16.52 -12.47
C PRO A 103 1.68 15.10 -11.92
N ILE A 104 2.51 14.70 -10.92
CA ILE A 104 2.50 13.34 -10.39
C ILE A 104 1.44 13.23 -9.30
N THR A 105 0.42 12.43 -9.58
CA THR A 105 -0.67 12.15 -8.64
C THR A 105 -0.87 10.65 -8.45
N THR A 106 -1.55 10.30 -7.37
CA THR A 106 -2.05 8.95 -7.12
C THR A 106 -3.49 9.00 -6.64
N THR A 107 -4.25 7.95 -6.92
CA THR A 107 -5.64 7.81 -6.49
C THR A 107 -5.77 6.65 -5.52
N ASN A 108 -6.58 6.82 -4.49
CA ASN A 108 -6.93 5.81 -3.52
C ASN A 108 -8.44 5.90 -3.22
N PRO A 109 -9.04 5.03 -2.39
CA PRO A 109 -10.47 5.07 -2.08
C PRO A 109 -10.98 6.40 -1.50
N PHE A 110 -10.09 7.28 -1.03
CA PHE A 110 -10.43 8.57 -0.41
C PHE A 110 -10.21 9.77 -1.34
N GLY A 111 -9.74 9.54 -2.56
CA GLY A 111 -9.52 10.57 -3.57
C GLY A 111 -8.10 10.58 -4.14
N THR A 112 -7.75 11.71 -4.78
CA THR A 112 -6.47 11.89 -5.46
C THR A 112 -5.54 12.78 -4.66
N ASN A 113 -4.27 12.40 -4.52
CA ASN A 113 -3.22 13.14 -3.83
C ASN A 113 -2.06 13.44 -4.79
N SER A 114 -1.36 14.55 -4.57
CA SER A 114 -0.06 14.80 -5.21
C SER A 114 1.01 13.92 -4.58
N VAL A 115 2.03 13.53 -5.38
CA VAL A 115 3.10 12.65 -4.94
C VAL A 115 4.45 13.31 -5.12
N CYS A 116 5.19 13.47 -4.02
CA CYS A 116 6.61 13.78 -4.06
C CYS A 116 7.42 12.48 -4.06
N ARG A 117 8.22 12.29 -5.10
CA ARG A 117 9.24 11.24 -5.19
C ARG A 117 10.57 11.87 -4.83
N ALA A 118 11.11 11.57 -3.65
CA ALA A 118 12.41 12.09 -3.21
C ALA A 118 13.53 11.62 -4.14
N HIS A 119 14.67 12.29 -4.05
CA HIS A 119 15.87 11.87 -4.77
C HIS A 119 16.13 10.37 -4.58
N GLY A 120 16.44 9.67 -5.66
CA GLY A 120 16.71 8.23 -5.65
C GLY A 120 15.48 7.31 -5.51
N TYR A 121 14.24 7.85 -5.42
CA TYR A 121 13.06 7.01 -5.55
C TYR A 121 12.78 6.71 -7.03
N GLU A 122 12.65 5.45 -7.33
CA GLU A 122 12.24 5.00 -8.66
C GLU A 122 11.03 4.07 -8.55
N VAL A 123 10.06 4.25 -9.45
CA VAL A 123 8.98 3.28 -9.62
C VAL A 123 9.60 1.97 -10.09
N PRO A 124 9.39 0.85 -9.36
CA PRO A 124 9.93 -0.43 -9.77
C PRO A 124 9.54 -0.81 -11.20
N ASP A 125 10.46 -1.40 -11.94
CA ASP A 125 10.22 -1.74 -13.34
C ASP A 125 9.05 -2.71 -13.51
N PHE A 126 8.89 -3.65 -12.58
CA PHE A 126 7.75 -4.57 -12.57
C PHE A 126 6.38 -3.90 -12.33
N ALA A 127 6.35 -2.62 -11.97
CA ALA A 127 5.14 -1.81 -11.82
C ALA A 127 4.91 -0.85 -12.99
N ARG A 128 5.66 -1.02 -14.09
CA ARG A 128 5.52 -0.24 -15.33
C ARG A 128 4.89 -1.09 -16.44
N VAL A 129 4.22 -0.43 -17.37
CA VAL A 129 3.66 -1.09 -18.56
C VAL A 129 4.80 -1.47 -19.52
N HIS A 130 4.78 -2.68 -20.02
CA HIS A 130 5.67 -3.21 -21.04
C HIS A 130 4.82 -3.84 -22.15
N ASP A 131 4.89 -3.29 -23.35
CA ASP A 131 4.01 -3.66 -24.47
C ASP A 131 4.25 -5.08 -24.99
N ASP A 132 5.42 -5.65 -24.72
CA ASP A 132 5.85 -6.99 -25.13
C ASP A 132 5.48 -8.08 -24.12
N ILE A 133 4.93 -7.73 -22.96
CA ILE A 133 4.53 -8.71 -21.93
C ILE A 133 3.08 -9.15 -22.13
N PRO A 134 2.84 -10.47 -22.31
CA PRO A 134 1.51 -10.99 -22.44
C PRO A 134 0.72 -10.86 -21.14
N THR A 135 -0.51 -10.37 -21.23
CA THR A 135 -1.40 -10.17 -20.09
C THR A 135 -2.17 -11.42 -19.73
N GLY A 136 -2.37 -11.65 -18.44
CA GLY A 136 -3.26 -12.68 -17.94
C GLY A 136 -4.73 -12.38 -18.21
N SER A 137 -5.58 -13.33 -17.91
CA SER A 137 -7.04 -13.23 -18.09
C SER A 137 -7.77 -13.30 -16.75
N PHE A 138 -9.01 -12.80 -16.73
CA PHE A 138 -9.84 -12.80 -15.54
C PHE A 138 -11.12 -13.60 -15.76
N GLU A 139 -11.59 -14.23 -14.68
CA GLU A 139 -12.94 -14.79 -14.61
C GLU A 139 -13.52 -14.63 -13.21
N ASP A 140 -14.83 -14.52 -13.12
CA ASP A 140 -15.52 -14.42 -11.83
C ASP A 140 -16.03 -15.79 -11.39
N VAL A 141 -15.80 -16.13 -10.13
CA VAL A 141 -16.29 -17.33 -9.47
C VAL A 141 -17.16 -16.92 -8.28
N TRP A 142 -18.41 -17.36 -8.29
CA TRP A 142 -19.31 -17.13 -7.16
C TRP A 142 -19.19 -18.24 -6.13
N VAL A 143 -19.17 -17.84 -4.87
CA VAL A 143 -19.14 -18.74 -3.71
C VAL A 143 -20.35 -18.41 -2.85
N GLU A 144 -21.25 -19.37 -2.73
CA GLU A 144 -22.40 -19.28 -1.83
C GLU A 144 -21.95 -19.40 -0.38
N SER A 145 -22.49 -18.55 0.50
CA SER A 145 -22.17 -18.59 1.92
C SER A 145 -23.36 -18.14 2.77
N ALA A 146 -23.83 -19.03 3.60
CA ALA A 146 -24.87 -18.73 4.58
C ALA A 146 -24.35 -17.86 5.74
N MET A 147 -23.02 -17.79 5.95
CA MET A 147 -22.41 -17.11 7.10
C MET A 147 -22.05 -15.66 6.82
N VAL A 148 -21.58 -15.37 5.59
CA VAL A 148 -21.13 -14.03 5.21
C VAL A 148 -21.87 -13.48 3.99
N GLY A 149 -22.86 -14.24 3.46
CA GLY A 149 -23.55 -13.97 2.20
C GLY A 149 -22.67 -14.32 0.99
N ASP A 150 -23.31 -14.46 -0.16
CA ASP A 150 -22.65 -14.86 -1.40
C ASP A 150 -21.54 -13.87 -1.77
N ARG A 151 -20.42 -14.39 -2.21
CA ARG A 151 -19.23 -13.61 -2.56
C ARG A 151 -18.74 -13.93 -3.95
N LYS A 152 -18.38 -12.88 -4.64
CA LYS A 152 -17.65 -12.97 -5.89
C LYS A 152 -16.16 -13.00 -5.61
N LEU A 153 -15.46 -13.95 -6.22
CA LEU A 153 -14.01 -13.97 -6.34
C LEU A 153 -13.66 -13.68 -7.80
N THR A 154 -12.81 -12.71 -8.05
CA THR A 154 -12.23 -12.51 -9.39
C THR A 154 -10.91 -13.26 -9.45
N ILE A 155 -10.79 -14.18 -10.39
CA ILE A 155 -9.63 -15.05 -10.53
C ILE A 155 -8.78 -14.58 -11.69
N TYR A 156 -7.55 -14.17 -11.39
CA TYR A 156 -6.52 -13.95 -12.40
C TYR A 156 -5.88 -15.29 -12.78
N ARG A 157 -5.77 -15.52 -14.07
CA ARG A 157 -5.03 -16.64 -14.69
C ARG A 157 -3.89 -16.05 -15.51
N PRO A 158 -2.63 -16.46 -15.25
CA PRO A 158 -1.50 -15.94 -16.02
C PRO A 158 -1.61 -16.31 -17.52
N ALA A 159 -0.97 -15.55 -18.40
CA ALA A 159 -0.95 -15.87 -19.82
C ALA A 159 -0.41 -17.28 -20.10
N ALA A 160 0.53 -17.76 -19.28
CA ALA A 160 1.07 -19.11 -19.34
C ALA A 160 0.26 -20.15 -18.51
N PHE A 161 -1.04 -19.90 -18.28
CA PHE A 161 -1.89 -20.85 -17.56
C PHE A 161 -2.08 -22.15 -18.34
N ASP A 162 -1.81 -23.28 -17.66
CA ASP A 162 -2.06 -24.63 -18.17
C ASP A 162 -2.92 -25.38 -17.16
N ALA A 163 -4.13 -25.75 -17.55
CA ALA A 163 -5.06 -26.50 -16.70
C ALA A 163 -4.56 -27.91 -16.33
N GLY A 164 -3.59 -28.47 -17.06
CA GLY A 164 -2.93 -29.76 -16.78
C GLY A 164 -1.96 -29.68 -15.61
N ASN A 165 -1.44 -28.52 -15.29
CA ASN A 165 -0.45 -28.28 -14.26
C ASN A 165 -1.06 -27.74 -12.96
N ALA A 166 -0.42 -28.04 -11.82
CA ALA A 166 -0.76 -27.43 -10.55
C ALA A 166 -0.06 -26.07 -10.43
N HIS A 167 -0.84 -25.01 -10.19
CA HIS A 167 -0.33 -23.66 -10.00
C HIS A 167 -0.38 -23.26 -8.52
N PRO A 168 0.59 -22.47 -8.03
CA PRO A 168 0.42 -21.77 -6.76
C PRO A 168 -0.84 -20.91 -6.78
N LEU A 169 -1.48 -20.74 -5.63
CA LEU A 169 -2.66 -19.88 -5.46
C LEU A 169 -2.37 -18.78 -4.45
N LEU A 170 -2.59 -17.54 -4.84
CA LEU A 170 -2.67 -16.39 -3.95
C LEU A 170 -4.13 -16.13 -3.62
N PHE A 171 -4.49 -16.10 -2.33
CA PHE A 171 -5.78 -15.58 -1.88
C PHE A 171 -5.59 -14.19 -1.32
N ILE A 172 -6.24 -13.18 -1.90
CA ILE A 172 -5.95 -11.76 -1.70
C ILE A 172 -7.17 -11.07 -1.08
N HIS A 173 -7.01 -10.62 0.16
CA HIS A 173 -7.97 -9.74 0.81
C HIS A 173 -7.90 -8.33 0.22
N ASP A 174 -9.03 -7.59 0.22
CA ASP A 174 -9.16 -6.30 -0.47
C ASP A 174 -8.79 -6.39 -1.97
N GLY A 175 -9.21 -7.48 -2.61
CA GLY A 175 -8.80 -7.83 -3.97
C GLY A 175 -9.10 -6.76 -5.01
N GLY A 176 -10.26 -6.10 -4.91
CA GLY A 176 -10.62 -5.01 -5.81
C GLY A 176 -9.68 -3.82 -5.74
N ASP A 177 -9.26 -3.48 -4.53
CA ASP A 177 -8.34 -2.36 -4.29
C ASP A 177 -6.91 -2.71 -4.75
N TYR A 178 -6.46 -3.96 -4.55
CA TYR A 178 -5.20 -4.44 -5.12
C TYR A 178 -5.18 -4.38 -6.65
N LEU A 179 -6.29 -4.68 -7.30
CA LEU A 179 -6.40 -4.55 -8.76
C LEU A 179 -6.40 -3.08 -9.18
N THR A 180 -7.22 -2.24 -8.54
CA THR A 180 -7.49 -0.87 -8.96
C THR A 180 -6.34 0.08 -8.59
N TYR A 181 -5.88 0.02 -7.34
CA TYR A 181 -4.90 0.97 -6.79
C TYR A 181 -3.49 0.37 -6.69
N GLY A 182 -3.40 -0.94 -6.46
CA GLY A 182 -2.12 -1.65 -6.37
C GLY A 182 -1.57 -2.12 -7.72
N GLY A 183 -2.34 -2.05 -8.82
CA GLY A 183 -1.90 -2.51 -10.13
C GLY A 183 -1.47 -3.99 -10.16
N MET A 184 -2.08 -4.82 -9.31
CA MET A 184 -1.61 -6.18 -9.03
C MET A 184 -1.55 -7.06 -10.28
N ALA A 185 -2.47 -6.89 -11.23
CA ALA A 185 -2.46 -7.66 -12.48
C ALA A 185 -1.19 -7.41 -13.28
N LEU A 186 -0.86 -6.14 -13.51
CA LEU A 186 0.36 -5.73 -14.20
C LEU A 186 1.62 -6.27 -13.52
N VAL A 187 1.67 -6.19 -12.19
CA VAL A 187 2.79 -6.73 -11.40
C VAL A 187 2.95 -8.23 -11.59
N LEU A 188 1.84 -8.98 -11.56
CA LEU A 188 1.86 -10.43 -11.77
C LEU A 188 2.31 -10.78 -13.19
N ASP A 189 1.78 -10.11 -14.23
CA ASP A 189 2.18 -10.31 -15.61
C ASP A 189 3.69 -10.12 -15.79
N ASN A 190 4.22 -9.00 -15.31
CA ASN A 190 5.65 -8.68 -15.42
C ASN A 190 6.54 -9.69 -14.66
N LEU A 191 6.21 -9.97 -13.39
CA LEU A 191 7.03 -10.88 -12.57
C LEU A 191 7.02 -12.32 -13.08
N ILE A 192 5.90 -12.79 -13.62
CA ILE A 192 5.77 -14.14 -14.20
C ILE A 192 6.56 -14.21 -15.51
N ASN A 193 6.38 -13.24 -16.41
CA ASN A 193 7.07 -13.22 -17.70
C ASN A 193 8.59 -13.17 -17.54
N TRP A 194 9.09 -12.43 -16.55
CA TRP A 194 10.53 -12.37 -16.25
C TRP A 194 11.04 -13.55 -15.41
N GLY A 195 10.22 -14.55 -15.13
CA GLY A 195 10.60 -15.70 -14.30
C GLY A 195 10.97 -15.34 -12.87
N ARG A 196 10.53 -14.18 -12.38
CA ARG A 196 10.75 -13.75 -10.98
C ARG A 196 9.88 -14.50 -10.00
N ILE A 197 8.69 -14.94 -10.44
CA ILE A 197 7.79 -15.85 -9.74
C ILE A 197 7.27 -16.91 -10.73
N PRO A 198 6.84 -18.09 -10.27
CA PRO A 198 6.18 -19.07 -11.13
C PRO A 198 4.82 -18.53 -11.63
N PRO A 199 4.26 -19.09 -12.71
CA PRO A 199 2.87 -18.84 -13.09
C PRO A 199 1.93 -19.14 -11.91
N VAL A 200 1.21 -18.13 -11.43
CA VAL A 200 0.38 -18.18 -10.23
C VAL A 200 -1.08 -17.83 -10.54
N LEU A 201 -2.03 -18.56 -9.94
CA LEU A 201 -3.42 -18.14 -9.85
C LEU A 201 -3.58 -17.12 -8.72
N ALA A 202 -4.38 -16.07 -8.94
CA ALA A 202 -4.67 -15.12 -7.88
C ALA A 202 -6.19 -14.95 -7.72
N ALA A 203 -6.70 -15.25 -6.53
CA ALA A 203 -8.11 -15.10 -6.18
C ALA A 203 -8.29 -13.80 -5.40
N PHE A 204 -8.84 -12.79 -6.04
CA PHE A 204 -9.15 -11.49 -5.47
C PHE A 204 -10.51 -11.55 -4.79
N SER A 205 -10.53 -11.34 -3.49
CA SER A 205 -11.73 -11.39 -2.64
C SER A 205 -12.16 -10.00 -2.22
N TRP A 206 -13.46 -9.74 -2.28
CA TRP A 206 -14.09 -8.53 -1.75
C TRP A 206 -14.75 -8.83 -0.43
N PRO A 207 -14.53 -8.02 0.63
CA PRO A 207 -15.30 -8.13 1.86
C PRO A 207 -16.74 -7.65 1.66
N GLY A 208 -17.64 -8.10 2.51
CA GLY A 208 -18.93 -7.45 2.72
C GLY A 208 -18.77 -6.28 3.71
N GLU A 209 -18.94 -6.58 4.99
CA GLU A 209 -18.69 -5.61 6.08
C GLU A 209 -17.21 -5.65 6.51
N ARG A 210 -16.34 -4.97 5.76
CA ARG A 210 -14.88 -5.03 5.89
C ARG A 210 -14.37 -4.87 7.33
N LEU A 211 -14.92 -3.89 8.07
CA LEU A 211 -14.47 -3.60 9.43
C LEU A 211 -14.83 -4.71 10.42
N VAL A 212 -15.90 -5.46 10.14
CA VAL A 212 -16.33 -6.61 10.93
C VAL A 212 -15.56 -7.86 10.50
N GLU A 213 -15.60 -8.18 9.21
CA GLU A 213 -15.04 -9.42 8.68
C GLU A 213 -13.54 -9.52 8.90
N TYR A 214 -12.80 -8.42 8.74
CA TYR A 214 -11.34 -8.41 8.84
C TYR A 214 -10.82 -8.21 10.27
N ALA A 215 -11.69 -7.86 11.21
CA ALA A 215 -11.34 -7.78 12.63
C ALA A 215 -11.37 -9.16 13.33
N ALA A 216 -10.68 -10.14 12.79
CA ALA A 216 -10.61 -11.51 13.32
C ALA A 216 -11.97 -12.23 13.43
N HIS A 217 -12.86 -12.03 12.47
CA HIS A 217 -14.19 -12.63 12.49
C HIS A 217 -14.16 -14.10 12.04
N LYS A 218 -14.68 -15.01 12.89
CA LYS A 218 -14.61 -16.47 12.64
C LYS A 218 -15.37 -16.89 11.38
N ALA A 219 -16.54 -16.29 11.09
CA ALA A 219 -17.29 -16.63 9.89
C ALA A 219 -16.54 -16.28 8.60
N HIS A 220 -15.77 -15.17 8.59
CA HIS A 220 -14.90 -14.84 7.46
C HIS A 220 -13.79 -15.87 7.26
N ALA A 221 -13.14 -16.29 8.35
CA ALA A 221 -12.11 -17.32 8.26
C ALA A 221 -12.69 -18.67 7.78
N HIS A 222 -13.88 -19.03 8.22
CA HIS A 222 -14.61 -20.22 7.76
C HIS A 222 -14.95 -20.11 6.27
N PHE A 223 -15.49 -18.99 5.83
CA PHE A 223 -15.76 -18.73 4.41
C PHE A 223 -14.53 -18.96 3.53
N VAL A 224 -13.40 -18.36 3.90
CA VAL A 224 -12.17 -18.50 3.10
C VAL A 224 -11.75 -19.95 2.96
N VAL A 225 -11.73 -20.71 4.07
CA VAL A 225 -11.14 -22.05 4.09
C VAL A 225 -12.10 -23.16 3.70
N ASN A 226 -13.36 -23.08 4.15
CA ASN A 226 -14.33 -24.16 3.98
C ASN A 226 -15.31 -23.96 2.82
N GLU A 227 -15.35 -22.76 2.25
CA GLU A 227 -16.26 -22.46 1.12
C GLU A 227 -15.47 -22.00 -0.12
N ALA A 228 -14.65 -20.96 0.00
CA ALA A 228 -13.88 -20.41 -1.12
C ALA A 228 -12.75 -21.36 -1.58
N MET A 229 -11.93 -21.91 -0.66
CA MET A 229 -10.85 -22.82 -1.05
C MET A 229 -11.34 -24.09 -1.75
N PRO A 230 -12.38 -24.84 -1.26
CA PRO A 230 -12.94 -25.98 -1.99
C PRO A 230 -13.41 -25.59 -3.38
N ARG A 231 -14.15 -24.48 -3.53
CA ARG A 231 -14.65 -24.02 -4.82
C ARG A 231 -13.53 -23.72 -5.82
N LEU A 232 -12.41 -23.18 -5.35
CA LEU A 232 -11.22 -22.92 -6.17
C LEU A 232 -10.49 -24.21 -6.54
N THR A 233 -10.32 -25.14 -5.60
CA THR A 233 -9.62 -26.42 -5.84
C THR A 233 -10.44 -27.43 -6.65
N GLU A 234 -11.75 -27.30 -6.67
CA GLU A 234 -12.63 -28.03 -7.60
C GLU A 234 -12.38 -27.60 -9.04
N LYS A 235 -12.21 -26.29 -9.25
CA LYS A 235 -12.08 -25.71 -10.60
C LYS A 235 -10.65 -25.75 -11.14
N TYR A 236 -9.64 -25.61 -10.26
CA TYR A 236 -8.24 -25.50 -10.65
C TYR A 236 -7.36 -26.53 -9.94
N ARG A 237 -6.31 -26.98 -10.61
CA ARG A 237 -5.22 -27.70 -9.95
C ARG A 237 -4.37 -26.75 -9.16
N VAL A 238 -4.55 -26.74 -7.85
CA VAL A 238 -3.87 -25.83 -6.92
C VAL A 238 -2.72 -26.57 -6.20
N GLY A 239 -1.53 -25.98 -6.26
CA GLY A 239 -0.35 -26.41 -5.50
C GLY A 239 -0.25 -25.71 -4.15
N THR A 240 0.85 -24.97 -3.93
CA THR A 240 1.05 -24.16 -2.74
C THR A 240 0.01 -23.04 -2.64
N LYS A 241 -0.39 -22.69 -1.41
CA LYS A 241 -1.39 -21.64 -1.16
C LYS A 241 -0.78 -20.57 -0.27
N VAL A 242 -0.89 -19.31 -0.70
CA VAL A 242 -0.47 -18.13 0.07
C VAL A 242 -1.69 -17.26 0.29
N VAL A 243 -1.89 -16.77 1.51
CA VAL A 243 -2.91 -15.77 1.81
C VAL A 243 -2.25 -14.43 2.11
N MET A 244 -2.84 -13.36 1.59
CA MET A 244 -2.26 -12.02 1.72
C MET A 244 -3.31 -10.93 1.96
N GLY A 245 -2.82 -9.81 2.46
CA GLY A 245 -3.59 -8.59 2.62
C GLY A 245 -2.78 -7.45 3.20
N ALA A 246 -3.37 -6.26 3.17
CA ALA A 246 -2.81 -5.04 3.73
C ALA A 246 -3.70 -4.49 4.84
N SER A 247 -3.11 -3.81 5.84
CA SER A 247 -3.87 -3.16 6.91
C SER A 247 -4.73 -4.17 7.69
N LEU A 248 -6.06 -3.98 7.73
CA LEU A 248 -7.00 -4.96 8.27
C LEU A 248 -7.01 -6.25 7.45
N GLY A 249 -6.76 -6.19 6.13
CA GLY A 249 -6.62 -7.38 5.30
C GLY A 249 -5.44 -8.27 5.72
N ALA A 250 -4.37 -7.68 6.26
CA ALA A 250 -3.26 -8.46 6.84
C ALA A 250 -3.68 -9.15 8.15
N VAL A 251 -4.55 -8.53 8.96
CA VAL A 251 -5.14 -9.18 10.15
C VAL A 251 -6.03 -10.33 9.74
N ALA A 252 -6.88 -10.15 8.72
CA ALA A 252 -7.73 -11.22 8.19
C ALA A 252 -6.89 -12.39 7.69
N ALA A 253 -5.84 -12.13 6.91
CA ALA A 253 -4.93 -13.17 6.41
C ALA A 253 -4.24 -13.94 7.56
N LEU A 254 -3.74 -13.22 8.58
CA LEU A 254 -3.15 -13.82 9.78
C LEU A 254 -4.17 -14.67 10.54
N HIS A 255 -5.38 -14.15 10.74
CA HIS A 255 -6.46 -14.85 11.46
C HIS A 255 -6.88 -16.14 10.75
N VAL A 256 -7.09 -16.07 9.42
CA VAL A 256 -7.46 -17.24 8.61
C VAL A 256 -6.40 -18.33 8.73
N ALA A 257 -5.12 -17.98 8.58
CA ALA A 257 -4.03 -18.97 8.65
C ALA A 257 -3.86 -19.56 10.06
N TRP A 258 -4.06 -18.77 11.11
CA TRP A 258 -3.99 -19.22 12.49
C TRP A 258 -5.18 -20.11 12.87
N GLN A 259 -6.39 -19.73 12.47
CA GLN A 259 -7.63 -20.46 12.76
C GLN A 259 -7.69 -21.84 12.08
N PHE A 260 -7.04 -21.95 10.90
CA PHE A 260 -7.01 -23.16 10.08
C PHE A 260 -5.57 -23.56 9.72
N PRO A 261 -4.81 -24.11 10.69
CA PRO A 261 -3.42 -24.50 10.48
C PRO A 261 -3.26 -25.51 9.32
N GLY A 262 -2.20 -25.34 8.54
CA GLY A 262 -1.87 -26.24 7.43
C GLY A 262 -2.61 -25.93 6.11
N THR A 263 -3.60 -25.03 6.09
CA THR A 263 -4.29 -24.64 4.85
C THR A 263 -3.39 -23.86 3.90
N PHE A 264 -2.58 -22.96 4.44
CA PHE A 264 -1.67 -22.10 3.68
C PHE A 264 -0.22 -22.44 3.99
N THR A 265 0.64 -22.32 2.99
CA THR A 265 2.09 -22.54 3.10
C THR A 265 2.86 -21.26 3.38
N GLY A 266 2.25 -20.10 3.14
CA GLY A 266 2.85 -18.80 3.34
C GLY A 266 1.85 -17.68 3.61
N LEU A 267 2.35 -16.61 4.27
CA LEU A 267 1.61 -15.36 4.53
C LEU A 267 2.35 -14.18 3.94
N LEU A 268 1.62 -13.25 3.32
CA LEU A 268 2.11 -11.94 2.91
C LEU A 268 1.30 -10.87 3.63
N LEU A 269 1.92 -10.19 4.58
CA LEU A 269 1.28 -9.24 5.49
C LEU A 269 1.88 -7.85 5.29
N GLN A 270 1.09 -6.91 4.77
CA GLN A 270 1.54 -5.56 4.48
C GLN A 270 0.89 -4.57 5.46
N SER A 271 1.71 -3.83 6.21
CA SER A 271 1.24 -2.77 7.13
C SER A 271 0.10 -3.23 8.04
N GLY A 272 0.24 -4.39 8.66
CA GLY A 272 -0.85 -5.01 9.43
C GLY A 272 -1.29 -4.15 10.62
N THR A 273 -2.60 -4.06 10.84
CA THR A 273 -3.20 -3.39 12.01
C THR A 273 -3.05 -4.29 13.25
N PHE A 274 -1.81 -4.48 13.71
CA PHE A 274 -1.48 -5.38 14.84
C PHE A 274 -1.59 -4.66 16.18
N ALA A 275 -2.74 -4.02 16.43
CA ALA A 275 -3.00 -3.30 17.67
C ALA A 275 -3.13 -4.25 18.85
N GLN A 276 -2.24 -4.11 19.85
CA GLN A 276 -2.24 -4.96 21.06
C GLN A 276 -3.20 -4.48 22.14
N THR A 277 -3.78 -3.29 21.98
CA THR A 277 -4.73 -2.71 22.91
C THR A 277 -6.11 -2.58 22.26
N PRO A 278 -7.21 -2.79 23.01
CA PRO A 278 -8.56 -2.81 22.44
C PRO A 278 -9.06 -1.43 21.95
N GLY A 279 -8.29 -0.34 22.12
CA GLY A 279 -8.72 1.01 21.75
C GLY A 279 -9.85 1.56 22.64
N TRP A 280 -10.37 2.73 22.32
CA TRP A 280 -11.44 3.45 23.03
C TRP A 280 -12.60 3.82 22.08
N GLY A 281 -13.81 3.93 22.61
CA GLY A 281 -14.97 4.33 21.83
C GLY A 281 -15.24 3.39 20.65
N ALA A 282 -15.51 3.95 19.46
CA ALA A 282 -15.79 3.19 18.24
C ALA A 282 -14.62 2.27 17.81
N ALA A 283 -13.38 2.66 18.09
CA ALA A 283 -12.21 1.84 17.78
C ALA A 283 -12.17 0.53 18.58
N LYS A 284 -12.81 0.45 19.75
CA LYS A 284 -12.90 -0.78 20.55
C LYS A 284 -13.62 -1.90 19.78
N GLY A 285 -14.64 -1.57 18.97
CA GLY A 285 -15.39 -2.54 18.17
C GLY A 285 -14.52 -3.27 17.14
N ILE A 286 -13.45 -2.61 16.63
CA ILE A 286 -12.54 -3.17 15.64
C ILE A 286 -11.28 -3.68 16.31
N LEU A 287 -10.65 -2.90 17.17
CA LEU A 287 -9.35 -3.21 17.77
C LEU A 287 -9.47 -4.25 18.92
N GLY A 288 -10.62 -4.36 19.58
CA GLY A 288 -10.85 -5.37 20.62
C GLY A 288 -10.64 -6.80 20.13
N PRO A 289 -11.38 -7.26 19.10
CA PRO A 289 -11.17 -8.60 18.51
C PRO A 289 -9.75 -8.83 17.97
N ILE A 290 -9.09 -7.78 17.44
CA ILE A 290 -7.70 -7.87 16.96
C ILE A 290 -6.75 -8.08 18.15
N ALA A 291 -6.89 -7.30 19.22
CA ALA A 291 -6.07 -7.48 20.42
C ALA A 291 -6.27 -8.89 21.03
N ASP A 292 -7.50 -9.39 21.09
CA ASP A 292 -7.81 -10.76 21.54
C ASP A 292 -7.18 -11.82 20.65
N LEU A 293 -7.20 -11.65 19.33
CA LEU A 293 -6.47 -12.51 18.40
C LEU A 293 -4.98 -12.52 18.73
N LEU A 294 -4.37 -11.34 18.84
CA LEU A 294 -2.92 -11.21 19.05
C LEU A 294 -2.48 -11.78 20.41
N HIS A 295 -3.28 -11.64 21.46
CA HIS A 295 -3.00 -12.26 22.75
C HIS A 295 -3.02 -13.79 22.69
N ARG A 296 -3.97 -14.37 21.94
CA ARG A 296 -4.14 -15.82 21.80
C ARG A 296 -3.32 -16.44 20.69
N LEU A 297 -2.67 -15.62 19.85
CA LEU A 297 -1.92 -16.08 18.69
C LEU A 297 -0.80 -17.03 19.09
N GLU A 298 -0.90 -18.27 18.65
CA GLU A 298 0.13 -19.30 18.78
C GLU A 298 0.94 -19.37 17.47
N PRO A 299 2.19 -18.86 17.44
CA PRO A 299 2.97 -18.83 16.20
C PRO A 299 3.22 -20.19 15.57
N SER A 300 3.23 -21.27 16.37
CA SER A 300 3.41 -22.66 15.89
C SER A 300 2.28 -23.12 14.95
N ALA A 301 1.11 -22.51 15.03
CA ALA A 301 -0.02 -22.78 14.15
C ALA A 301 0.07 -22.07 12.79
N LEU A 302 1.00 -21.14 12.64
CA LEU A 302 1.18 -20.36 11.42
C LEU A 302 2.05 -21.08 10.38
N PRO A 303 1.94 -20.71 9.09
CA PRO A 303 2.88 -21.12 8.06
C PRO A 303 4.32 -20.76 8.42
N LYS A 304 5.26 -21.60 8.03
CA LYS A 304 6.69 -21.38 8.35
C LYS A 304 7.31 -20.18 7.66
N LYS A 305 6.81 -19.81 6.46
CA LYS A 305 7.30 -18.68 5.69
C LYS A 305 6.31 -17.52 5.78
N ILE A 306 6.76 -16.37 6.28
CA ILE A 306 5.94 -15.16 6.38
C ILE A 306 6.73 -13.96 5.89
N PHE A 307 6.17 -13.25 4.93
CA PHE A 307 6.65 -11.94 4.52
C PHE A 307 5.85 -10.85 5.23
N LEU A 308 6.56 -9.88 5.82
CA LEU A 308 5.95 -8.67 6.34
C LEU A 308 6.60 -7.44 5.70
N SER A 309 5.81 -6.40 5.48
CA SER A 309 6.33 -5.08 5.14
C SER A 309 5.57 -3.98 5.84
N CYS A 310 6.23 -2.83 6.07
CA CYS A 310 5.59 -1.65 6.64
C CYS A 310 6.35 -0.39 6.21
N GLY A 311 5.63 0.72 6.01
CA GLY A 311 6.24 2.01 5.76
C GLY A 311 6.79 2.64 7.03
N THR A 312 7.97 3.29 6.96
CA THR A 312 8.58 3.96 8.12
C THR A 312 7.81 5.20 8.55
N TYR A 313 6.92 5.72 7.70
CA TYR A 313 6.05 6.86 8.00
C TYR A 313 4.65 6.42 8.44
N GLU A 314 4.48 5.16 8.85
CA GLU A 314 3.21 4.67 9.36
C GLU A 314 3.14 4.72 10.89
N ARG A 315 1.97 5.04 11.43
CA ARG A 315 1.72 4.96 12.89
C ARG A 315 1.86 3.55 13.44
N MET A 316 1.68 2.54 12.57
CA MET A 316 1.73 1.12 12.96
C MET A 316 3.10 0.47 12.79
N ILE A 317 4.15 1.27 12.54
CA ILE A 317 5.51 0.73 12.32
C ILE A 317 6.03 -0.03 13.55
N ALA A 318 5.77 0.46 14.76
CA ALA A 318 6.22 -0.17 15.98
C ALA A 318 5.56 -1.54 16.21
N GLU A 319 4.26 -1.64 15.96
CA GLU A 319 3.49 -2.88 16.09
C GLU A 319 3.92 -3.91 15.03
N ASN A 320 4.21 -3.48 13.81
CA ASN A 320 4.70 -4.37 12.74
C ASN A 320 6.11 -4.88 13.05
N ARG A 321 7.01 -4.05 13.58
CA ARG A 321 8.32 -4.49 14.10
C ARG A 321 8.17 -5.51 15.21
N SER A 322 7.32 -5.23 16.19
CA SER A 322 7.05 -6.11 17.32
C SER A 322 6.50 -7.47 16.85
N MET A 323 5.58 -7.47 15.87
CA MET A 323 5.05 -8.69 15.27
C MET A 323 6.15 -9.50 14.57
N ALA A 324 6.97 -8.86 13.73
CA ALA A 324 8.06 -9.54 13.04
C ALA A 324 9.04 -10.19 14.04
N ASP A 325 9.38 -9.49 15.13
CA ASP A 325 10.27 -9.99 16.17
C ASP A 325 9.65 -11.14 16.98
N ARG A 326 8.35 -11.05 17.29
CA ARG A 326 7.61 -12.15 17.94
C ARG A 326 7.66 -13.42 17.12
N LEU A 327 7.37 -13.31 15.82
CA LEU A 327 7.35 -14.46 14.92
C LEU A 327 8.74 -15.05 14.70
N ARG A 328 9.79 -14.24 14.60
CA ARG A 328 11.20 -14.70 14.53
C ARG A 328 11.62 -15.46 15.78
N ARG A 329 11.29 -14.92 16.96
CA ARG A 329 11.59 -15.60 18.24
C ARG A 329 10.88 -16.94 18.39
N ALA A 330 9.76 -17.12 17.71
CA ALA A 330 9.04 -18.39 17.64
C ALA A 330 9.63 -19.39 16.62
N GLY A 331 10.73 -19.04 15.93
CA GLY A 331 11.42 -19.92 14.98
C GLY A 331 10.83 -19.94 13.57
N LEU A 332 9.96 -18.98 13.23
CA LEU A 332 9.41 -18.88 11.88
C LEU A 332 10.39 -18.16 10.92
N ALA A 333 10.38 -18.55 9.65
CA ALA A 333 11.16 -17.90 8.61
C ALA A 333 10.47 -16.58 8.20
N ILE A 334 11.02 -15.46 8.68
CA ILE A 334 10.44 -14.13 8.48
C ILE A 334 11.35 -13.28 7.60
N LYS A 335 10.82 -12.82 6.46
CA LYS A 335 11.38 -11.69 5.71
C LYS A 335 10.57 -10.43 6.06
N TYR A 336 11.19 -9.46 6.72
CA TYR A 336 10.58 -8.18 7.08
C TYR A 336 11.29 -7.05 6.36
N VAL A 337 10.52 -6.21 5.66
CA VAL A 337 11.02 -5.09 4.83
C VAL A 337 10.34 -3.80 5.25
N GLU A 338 11.12 -2.74 5.44
CA GLU A 338 10.63 -1.38 5.65
C GLU A 338 10.90 -0.53 4.42
N SER A 339 9.98 0.39 4.12
CA SER A 339 10.14 1.38 3.06
C SER A 339 9.98 2.80 3.58
N ARG A 340 10.66 3.77 2.97
CA ARG A 340 10.49 5.19 3.28
C ARG A 340 9.23 5.74 2.63
N ASP A 341 8.11 5.18 3.00
CA ASP A 341 6.76 5.45 2.50
C ASP A 341 5.75 5.32 3.65
N GLY A 342 4.48 5.57 3.38
CA GLY A 342 3.39 5.47 4.32
C GLY A 342 2.43 4.33 4.00
N HIS A 343 1.22 4.42 4.55
CA HIS A 343 0.12 3.47 4.40
C HIS A 343 -0.56 3.66 3.05
N THR A 344 0.08 3.24 1.97
CA THR A 344 -0.30 3.56 0.59
C THR A 344 -0.25 2.33 -0.32
N TRP A 345 -1.08 2.33 -1.37
CA TRP A 345 -1.15 1.23 -2.33
C TRP A 345 0.17 1.04 -3.09
N GLU A 346 0.86 2.12 -3.42
CA GLU A 346 2.15 2.03 -4.10
C GLU A 346 3.24 1.48 -3.18
N ALA A 347 3.23 1.82 -1.88
CA ALA A 347 4.17 1.24 -0.91
C ALA A 347 3.99 -0.29 -0.85
N TRP A 348 2.75 -0.77 -0.90
CA TRP A 348 2.45 -2.20 -0.92
C TRP A 348 2.81 -2.83 -2.26
N ARG A 349 2.46 -2.19 -3.38
CA ARG A 349 2.83 -2.64 -4.73
C ARG A 349 4.33 -2.83 -4.87
N ASP A 350 5.10 -1.85 -4.46
CA ASP A 350 6.56 -1.82 -4.63
C ASP A 350 7.29 -2.91 -3.81
N ARG A 351 6.61 -3.56 -2.88
CA ARG A 351 7.13 -4.70 -2.08
C ARG A 351 6.65 -6.07 -2.57
N LEU A 352 5.78 -6.12 -3.60
CA LEU A 352 5.22 -7.39 -4.07
C LEU A 352 6.29 -8.35 -4.61
N GLN A 353 7.27 -7.87 -5.39
CA GLN A 353 8.36 -8.73 -5.87
C GLN A 353 9.12 -9.39 -4.73
N ASP A 354 9.42 -8.63 -3.68
CA ASP A 354 10.12 -9.15 -2.49
C ASP A 354 9.32 -10.22 -1.77
N GLY A 355 8.01 -9.98 -1.61
CA GLY A 355 7.10 -10.88 -0.91
C GLY A 355 6.79 -12.14 -1.71
N LEU A 356 6.33 -11.98 -2.94
CA LEU A 356 5.96 -13.09 -3.81
C LEU A 356 7.17 -13.94 -4.18
N GLY A 357 8.32 -13.31 -4.50
CA GLY A 357 9.56 -14.02 -4.77
C GLY A 357 10.09 -14.82 -3.58
N TRP A 358 9.83 -14.37 -2.34
CA TRP A 358 10.17 -15.08 -1.12
C TRP A 358 9.25 -16.28 -0.84
N LEU A 359 7.94 -16.12 -1.08
CA LEU A 359 6.92 -17.08 -0.68
C LEU A 359 6.69 -18.19 -1.71
N LEU A 360 6.90 -17.90 -2.99
CA LEU A 360 6.56 -18.80 -4.11
C LEU A 360 7.75 -19.59 -4.66
N ARG A 361 8.96 -19.37 -4.10
CA ARG A 361 10.20 -20.11 -4.47
C ARG A 361 10.65 -21.12 -3.45
#